data_6025bf8f45c93f9d43a8b9e7aff6e4b9
#
_entry.id   6025bf8f45c93f9d43a8b9e7aff6e4b9
#
_cell.length_a   1.000
_cell.length_b   1.000
_cell.length_c   1.000
_cell.angle_alpha   90.00
_cell.angle_beta   90.00
_cell.angle_gamma   90.00
#
_symmetry.space_group_name_H-M   'P 1'
#
loop_
_entity.id
_entity.type
_entity.pdbx_description
1 polymer ?
#
loop_
_entity_poly.entity_id
_entity_poly.type
_entity_poly.pdbx_seq_one_letter_code
_entity_poly.pdbx_strand_id
1 'polypeptide(L)'
;MAKPKLDHIGIAVRSLDAAKIYESLGLTIEHTETVASQGVRTAFLSVGDSNLELLEPTGPDSTIAKFIEKRGEGIHHICLRVDDIESHLARLKAEGYRLINESPVPGAHGCRVAFLHPAAGNGVLIELSEKIE
;
A
#
# COMPACT_ATOMS: atom_id res chain seq x y z
N MET A 1 -10.91 -16.40 12.59
CA MET A 1 -10.43 -15.05 12.25
C MET A 1 -11.47 -14.26 11.49
N ALA A 2 -11.55 -12.98 11.75
CA ALA A 2 -12.43 -12.12 10.97
C ALA A 2 -11.97 -12.03 9.52
N LYS A 3 -12.91 -11.75 8.62
CA LYS A 3 -12.59 -11.59 7.22
C LYS A 3 -11.71 -10.33 7.03
N PRO A 4 -10.66 -10.39 6.24
CA PRO A 4 -9.85 -9.21 5.95
C PRO A 4 -10.68 -8.09 5.31
N LYS A 5 -10.26 -6.86 5.54
CA LYS A 5 -10.90 -5.66 4.98
C LYS A 5 -9.90 -4.91 4.12
N LEU A 6 -10.39 -4.27 3.07
CA LEU A 6 -9.54 -3.41 2.27
C LEU A 6 -9.21 -2.16 3.08
N ASP A 7 -7.92 -1.97 3.39
CA ASP A 7 -7.46 -0.79 4.09
C ASP A 7 -7.20 0.35 3.12
N HIS A 8 -6.40 0.11 2.10
CA HIS A 8 -6.14 1.12 1.09
C HIS A 8 -5.64 0.51 -0.22
N ILE A 9 -5.69 1.33 -1.26
CA ILE A 9 -5.09 1.05 -2.56
C ILE A 9 -4.05 2.11 -2.82
N GLY A 10 -2.80 1.69 -3.06
CA GLY A 10 -1.71 2.60 -3.40
C GLY A 10 -1.61 2.75 -4.90
N ILE A 11 -1.62 3.98 -5.37
CA ILE A 11 -1.58 4.31 -6.81
C ILE A 11 -0.36 5.17 -7.07
N ALA A 12 0.52 4.68 -7.95
CA ALA A 12 1.72 5.43 -8.34
C ALA A 12 1.34 6.48 -9.38
N VAL A 13 1.71 7.73 -9.11
CA VAL A 13 1.41 8.86 -9.98
C VAL A 13 2.65 9.72 -10.13
N ARG A 14 2.79 10.39 -11.28
CA ARG A 14 3.93 11.29 -11.51
C ARG A 14 3.83 12.56 -10.68
N SER A 15 2.60 12.97 -10.36
CA SER A 15 2.35 14.20 -9.59
C SER A 15 1.09 14.01 -8.77
N LEU A 16 1.07 14.60 -7.57
CA LEU A 16 -0.14 14.60 -6.73
C LEU A 16 -1.27 15.42 -7.35
N ASP A 17 -1.01 16.15 -8.43
CA ASP A 17 -2.07 16.78 -9.21
C ASP A 17 -3.07 15.76 -9.76
N ALA A 18 -2.69 14.49 -9.83
CA ALA A 18 -3.58 13.40 -10.19
C ALA A 18 -4.79 13.30 -9.26
N ALA A 19 -4.72 13.88 -8.05
CA ALA A 19 -5.85 13.91 -7.13
C ALA A 19 -7.05 14.68 -7.65
N LYS A 20 -6.86 15.58 -8.62
CA LYS A 20 -7.93 16.43 -9.12
C LYS A 20 -9.15 15.67 -9.62
N ILE A 21 -8.93 14.54 -10.31
CA ILE A 21 -10.07 13.74 -10.79
C ILE A 21 -10.87 13.17 -9.61
N TYR A 22 -10.19 12.76 -8.55
CA TYR A 22 -10.86 12.21 -7.37
C TYR A 22 -11.60 13.30 -6.60
N GLU A 23 -11.02 14.51 -6.53
CA GLU A 23 -11.70 15.65 -5.91
C GLU A 23 -12.95 16.04 -6.69
N SER A 24 -12.89 15.96 -8.02
CA SER A 24 -14.07 16.21 -8.86
C SER A 24 -15.16 15.18 -8.64
N LEU A 25 -14.81 13.98 -8.17
CA LEU A 25 -15.77 12.93 -7.82
C LEU A 25 -16.30 13.07 -6.40
N GLY A 26 -15.87 14.09 -5.68
CA GLY A 26 -16.35 14.35 -4.32
C GLY A 26 -15.45 13.84 -3.21
N LEU A 27 -14.28 13.29 -3.53
CA LEU A 27 -13.32 12.86 -2.52
C LEU A 27 -12.46 14.06 -2.08
N THR A 28 -11.96 13.99 -0.85
CA THR A 28 -11.15 15.06 -0.27
C THR A 28 -9.79 14.51 0.14
N ILE A 29 -8.73 15.28 -0.12
CA ILE A 29 -7.41 14.95 0.41
C ILE A 29 -7.45 15.22 1.90
N GLU A 30 -7.32 14.14 2.70
CA GLU A 30 -7.33 14.24 4.17
C GLU A 30 -6.02 14.85 4.68
N HIS A 31 -4.90 14.39 4.12
CA HIS A 31 -3.60 14.99 4.39
C HIS A 31 -2.58 14.48 3.38
N THR A 32 -1.41 15.13 3.37
CA THR A 32 -0.27 14.70 2.58
C THR A 32 0.90 14.46 3.52
N GLU A 33 1.78 13.54 3.14
CA GLU A 33 2.93 13.19 3.93
C GLU A 33 4.12 12.88 3.03
N THR A 34 5.30 13.34 3.43
CA THR A 34 6.53 13.00 2.72
C THR A 34 7.30 12.00 3.56
N VAL A 35 7.60 10.84 2.97
CA VAL A 35 8.42 9.81 3.61
C VAL A 35 9.75 9.80 2.92
N ALA A 36 10.69 10.61 3.42
CA ALA A 36 11.99 10.82 2.78
C ALA A 36 12.78 9.52 2.63
N SER A 37 12.70 8.64 3.62
CA SER A 37 13.42 7.36 3.60
C SER A 37 12.97 6.45 2.47
N GLN A 38 11.74 6.63 1.96
CA GLN A 38 11.20 5.83 0.86
C GLN A 38 11.13 6.61 -0.45
N GLY A 39 11.51 7.89 -0.43
CA GLY A 39 11.50 8.72 -1.61
C GLY A 39 10.10 8.93 -2.18
N VAL A 40 9.11 9.11 -1.32
CA VAL A 40 7.72 9.22 -1.74
C VAL A 40 7.00 10.32 -0.99
N ARG A 41 6.10 10.98 -1.70
CA ARG A 41 5.14 11.93 -1.14
C ARG A 41 3.76 11.36 -1.38
N THR A 42 2.98 11.23 -0.32
CA THR A 42 1.69 10.54 -0.36
C THR A 42 0.55 11.47 -0.07
N ALA A 43 -0.52 11.38 -0.86
CA ALA A 43 -1.79 12.04 -0.57
C ALA A 43 -2.81 10.98 -0.19
N PHE A 44 -3.52 11.20 0.90
CA PHE A 44 -4.50 10.26 1.45
C PHE A 44 -5.91 10.78 1.18
N LEU A 45 -6.73 9.97 0.49
CA LEU A 45 -8.12 10.29 0.22
C LEU A 45 -9.00 9.20 0.83
N SER A 46 -9.94 9.61 1.68
CA SER A 46 -10.88 8.67 2.30
C SER A 46 -11.97 8.28 1.32
N VAL A 47 -12.25 6.98 1.23
CA VAL A 47 -13.30 6.43 0.36
C VAL A 47 -14.10 5.43 1.18
N GLY A 48 -15.21 5.86 1.76
CA GLY A 48 -15.97 5.01 2.67
C GLY A 48 -15.08 4.53 3.82
N ASP A 49 -14.97 3.22 4.00
CA ASP A 49 -14.15 2.63 5.05
C ASP A 49 -12.71 2.36 4.61
N SER A 50 -12.36 2.73 3.39
CA SER A 50 -11.03 2.51 2.81
C SER A 50 -10.39 3.82 2.40
N ASN A 51 -9.14 3.76 1.94
CA ASN A 51 -8.44 4.93 1.47
C ASN A 51 -7.80 4.68 0.11
N LEU A 52 -7.66 5.74 -0.68
CA LEU A 52 -6.74 5.76 -1.79
C LEU A 52 -5.50 6.51 -1.34
N GLU A 53 -4.33 6.00 -1.70
CA GLU A 53 -3.06 6.66 -1.41
C GLU A 53 -2.36 6.91 -2.73
N LEU A 54 -2.24 8.19 -3.10
CA LEU A 54 -1.51 8.57 -4.29
C LEU A 54 -0.05 8.73 -3.91
N LEU A 55 0.83 8.06 -4.67
CA LEU A 55 2.26 7.97 -4.35
C LEU A 55 3.04 8.69 -5.43
N GLU A 56 3.63 9.84 -5.08
CA GLU A 56 4.45 10.64 -5.99
C GLU A 56 5.92 10.45 -5.63
N PRO A 57 6.78 10.08 -6.59
CA PRO A 57 8.21 9.95 -6.29
C PRO A 57 8.84 11.31 -6.02
N THR A 58 9.75 11.36 -5.03
CA THR A 58 10.49 12.60 -4.73
C THR A 58 11.84 12.66 -5.47
N GLY A 59 12.24 11.56 -6.12
CA GLY A 59 13.48 11.52 -6.88
C GLY A 59 13.54 10.28 -7.75
N PRO A 60 14.51 10.23 -8.68
CA PRO A 60 14.59 9.14 -9.67
C PRO A 60 14.98 7.78 -9.06
N ASP A 61 15.54 7.79 -7.86
CA ASP A 61 16.00 6.56 -7.21
C ASP A 61 14.92 5.91 -6.34
N SER A 62 13.75 6.53 -6.21
CA SER A 62 12.70 5.97 -5.40
C SER A 62 12.10 4.72 -6.04
N THR A 63 11.58 3.81 -5.21
CA THR A 63 10.90 2.61 -5.68
C THR A 63 9.70 2.95 -6.58
N ILE A 64 8.97 4.01 -6.23
CA ILE A 64 7.82 4.45 -7.02
C ILE A 64 8.26 5.01 -8.37
N ALA A 65 9.36 5.77 -8.43
CA ALA A 65 9.89 6.26 -9.70
C ALA A 65 10.24 5.10 -10.63
N LYS A 66 10.90 4.07 -10.09
CA LYS A 66 11.28 2.89 -10.86
C LYS A 66 10.05 2.10 -11.33
N PHE A 67 9.02 2.03 -10.49
CA PHE A 67 7.77 1.39 -10.88
C PHE A 67 7.12 2.12 -12.06
N ILE A 68 7.03 3.45 -11.98
CA ILE A 68 6.43 4.26 -13.06
C ILE A 68 7.23 4.14 -14.35
N GLU A 69 8.57 4.14 -14.26
CA GLU A 69 9.42 3.98 -15.42
C GLU A 69 9.16 2.65 -16.13
N LYS A 70 8.94 1.59 -15.37
CA LYS A 70 8.78 0.25 -15.90
C LYS A 70 7.35 -0.04 -16.35
N ARG A 71 6.36 0.45 -15.64
CA ARG A 71 4.94 0.09 -15.83
C ARG A 71 4.01 1.26 -16.09
N GLY A 72 4.50 2.50 -15.98
CA GLY A 72 3.65 3.68 -16.05
C GLY A 72 2.91 3.92 -14.74
N GLU A 73 2.04 4.91 -14.74
CA GLU A 73 1.19 5.20 -13.60
C GLU A 73 0.14 4.11 -13.42
N GLY A 74 -0.25 3.85 -12.19
CA GLY A 74 -1.30 2.88 -11.92
C GLY A 74 -1.20 2.28 -10.54
N ILE A 75 -2.02 1.27 -10.28
CA ILE A 75 -2.07 0.62 -8.98
C ILE A 75 -0.72 -0.04 -8.68
N HIS A 76 -0.14 0.35 -7.56
CA HIS A 76 1.13 -0.19 -7.09
C HIS A 76 0.91 -1.33 -6.10
N HIS A 77 0.00 -1.14 -5.15
CA HIS A 77 -0.28 -2.17 -4.16
C HIS A 77 -1.70 -2.03 -3.61
N ILE A 78 -2.16 -3.12 -3.00
CA ILE A 78 -3.36 -3.11 -2.17
C ILE A 78 -2.97 -3.53 -0.77
N CYS A 79 -3.61 -2.95 0.23
CA CYS A 79 -3.38 -3.31 1.62
C CYS A 79 -4.66 -3.89 2.21
N LEU A 80 -4.54 -5.07 2.78
CA LEU A 80 -5.64 -5.73 3.46
C LEU A 80 -5.40 -5.68 4.97
N ARG A 81 -6.39 -5.21 5.71
CA ARG A 81 -6.31 -5.19 7.17
C ARG A 81 -6.77 -6.53 7.70
N VAL A 82 -5.95 -7.10 8.56
CA VAL A 82 -6.23 -8.41 9.17
C VAL A 82 -6.16 -8.28 10.69
N ASP A 83 -6.79 -9.21 11.40
CA ASP A 83 -6.79 -9.22 12.87
C ASP A 83 -5.66 -10.06 13.46
N ASP A 84 -5.05 -10.96 12.67
CA ASP A 84 -3.95 -11.82 13.13
C ASP A 84 -2.98 -12.05 11.98
N ILE A 85 -2.07 -11.10 11.81
CA ILE A 85 -1.13 -11.12 10.69
C ILE A 85 -0.20 -12.34 10.73
N GLU A 86 0.19 -12.75 11.93
CA GLU A 86 1.11 -13.89 12.06
C GLU A 86 0.49 -15.19 11.58
N SER A 87 -0.80 -15.41 11.88
CA SER A 87 -1.51 -16.59 11.40
C SER A 87 -1.67 -16.57 9.87
N HIS A 88 -1.93 -15.40 9.29
CA HIS A 88 -2.00 -15.28 7.84
C HIS A 88 -0.67 -15.60 7.17
N LEU A 89 0.43 -15.09 7.72
CA LEU A 89 1.75 -15.35 7.17
C LEU A 89 2.14 -16.83 7.28
N ALA A 90 1.84 -17.45 8.42
CA ALA A 90 2.12 -18.86 8.61
C ALA A 90 1.36 -19.73 7.61
N ARG A 91 0.10 -19.41 7.37
CA ARG A 91 -0.74 -20.14 6.43
C ARG A 91 -0.23 -19.98 4.99
N LEU A 92 0.08 -18.74 4.59
CA LEU A 92 0.60 -18.47 3.26
C LEU A 92 1.91 -19.19 3.00
N LYS A 93 2.80 -19.20 3.99
CA LYS A 93 4.07 -19.92 3.90
C LYS A 93 3.84 -21.41 3.75
N ALA A 94 2.93 -21.97 4.54
CA ALA A 94 2.60 -23.39 4.48
C ALA A 94 2.01 -23.79 3.13
N GLU A 95 1.28 -22.88 2.50
CA GLU A 95 0.69 -23.10 1.18
C GLU A 95 1.66 -22.82 0.02
N GLY A 96 2.90 -22.42 0.31
CA GLY A 96 3.93 -22.25 -0.70
C GLY A 96 4.01 -20.89 -1.36
N TYR A 97 3.30 -19.89 -0.86
CA TYR A 97 3.39 -18.55 -1.41
C TYR A 97 4.70 -17.86 -1.03
N ARG A 98 5.24 -17.06 -1.95
CA ARG A 98 6.44 -16.27 -1.68
C ARG A 98 6.08 -15.03 -0.88
N LEU A 99 6.79 -14.83 0.24
CA LEU A 99 6.63 -13.67 1.10
C LEU A 99 7.88 -12.81 1.03
N ILE A 100 7.70 -11.50 0.96
CA ILE A 100 8.83 -10.57 1.14
C ILE A 100 9.20 -10.53 2.61
N ASN A 101 8.19 -10.46 3.48
CA ASN A 101 8.39 -10.49 4.93
C ASN A 101 7.78 -11.77 5.49
N GLU A 102 8.59 -12.63 6.05
CA GLU A 102 8.10 -13.84 6.70
C GLU A 102 7.59 -13.58 8.10
N SER A 103 7.97 -12.44 8.67
CA SER A 103 7.50 -11.95 9.96
C SER A 103 7.07 -10.52 9.82
N PRO A 104 6.08 -10.05 10.60
CA PRO A 104 5.63 -8.67 10.51
C PRO A 104 6.72 -7.69 10.92
N VAL A 105 6.71 -6.52 10.28
CA VAL A 105 7.62 -5.42 10.60
C VAL A 105 6.80 -4.19 10.96
N PRO A 106 7.39 -3.23 11.70
CA PRO A 106 6.66 -2.00 12.03
C PRO A 106 6.24 -1.25 10.77
N GLY A 107 5.01 -0.75 10.76
CA GLY A 107 4.47 0.07 9.69
C GLY A 107 4.00 1.41 10.25
N ALA A 108 3.28 2.17 9.41
CA ALA A 108 2.75 3.46 9.80
C ALA A 108 1.58 3.31 10.77
N HIS A 109 1.34 4.37 11.57
CA HIS A 109 0.16 4.49 12.43
C HIS A 109 0.01 3.37 13.47
N GLY A 110 1.14 2.87 14.00
CA GLY A 110 1.10 1.82 15.02
C GLY A 110 0.66 0.47 14.49
N CYS A 111 0.82 0.23 13.20
CA CYS A 111 0.48 -1.06 12.59
C CYS A 111 1.72 -1.94 12.47
N ARG A 112 1.48 -3.24 12.36
CA ARG A 112 2.48 -4.20 11.91
C ARG A 112 2.12 -4.58 10.49
N VAL A 113 3.11 -4.65 9.61
CA VAL A 113 2.84 -4.92 8.20
C VAL A 113 3.74 -6.03 7.68
N ALA A 114 3.31 -6.65 6.60
CA ALA A 114 4.11 -7.62 5.87
C ALA A 114 3.68 -7.58 4.41
N PHE A 115 4.66 -7.75 3.51
CA PHE A 115 4.41 -7.75 2.08
C PHE A 115 4.57 -9.15 1.50
N LEU A 116 3.65 -9.51 0.61
CA LEU A 116 3.76 -10.70 -0.21
C LEU A 116 4.52 -10.33 -1.49
N HIS A 117 5.30 -11.29 -2.02
CA HIS A 117 5.98 -11.06 -3.29
C HIS A 117 4.93 -10.84 -4.39
N PRO A 118 5.18 -9.91 -5.35
CA PRO A 118 4.20 -9.66 -6.42
C PRO A 118 3.78 -10.88 -7.21
N ALA A 119 4.63 -11.92 -7.29
CA ALA A 119 4.26 -13.16 -7.96
C ALA A 119 3.06 -13.84 -7.29
N ALA A 120 2.89 -13.69 -5.97
CA ALA A 120 1.75 -14.25 -5.24
C ALA A 120 0.46 -13.50 -5.56
N GLY A 121 0.55 -12.21 -5.89
CA GLY A 121 -0.58 -11.34 -6.19
C GLY A 121 -0.84 -11.13 -7.67
N ASN A 122 -0.29 -11.98 -8.52
CA ASN A 122 -0.45 -11.87 -9.97
C ASN A 122 -0.01 -10.51 -10.53
N GLY A 123 1.10 -10.00 -10.00
CA GLY A 123 1.69 -8.74 -10.43
C GLY A 123 1.31 -7.54 -9.56
N VAL A 124 0.36 -7.70 -8.63
CA VAL A 124 0.01 -6.65 -7.68
C VAL A 124 0.69 -6.95 -6.35
N LEU A 125 1.38 -5.96 -5.81
CA LEU A 125 1.98 -6.09 -4.48
C LEU A 125 0.86 -6.11 -3.45
N ILE A 126 0.86 -7.12 -2.59
CA ILE A 126 -0.13 -7.24 -1.53
C ILE A 126 0.54 -6.97 -0.19
N GLU A 127 -0.02 -6.03 0.54
CA GLU A 127 0.40 -5.69 1.90
C GLU A 127 -0.66 -6.19 2.89
N LEU A 128 -0.22 -6.80 3.98
CA LEU A 128 -1.09 -7.11 5.10
C LEU A 128 -0.77 -6.14 6.22
N SER A 129 -1.79 -5.68 6.92
CA SER A 129 -1.64 -4.73 8.02
C SER A 129 -2.49 -5.16 9.20
N GLU A 130 -1.89 -5.15 10.38
CA GLU A 130 -2.60 -5.42 11.63
C GLU A 130 -2.38 -4.23 12.55
N LYS A 131 -3.47 -3.68 13.06
CA LYS A 131 -3.39 -2.56 13.99
C LYS A 131 -3.00 -3.07 15.37
N ILE A 132 -1.96 -2.47 15.95
CA ILE A 132 -1.53 -2.77 17.31
C ILE A 132 -2.19 -1.75 18.24
N GLU A 133 -2.85 -2.23 19.26
CA GLU A 133 -3.47 -1.37 20.25
C GLU A 133 -2.70 -1.32 21.56
#